data_f4a9ac37188e589bd4ff739c4022b2d7
#
_entry.id   f4a9ac37188e589bd4ff739c4022b2d7
#
_cell.length_a   1.000
_cell.length_b   1.000
_cell.length_c   1.000
_cell.angle_alpha   90.00
_cell.angle_beta   90.00
_cell.angle_gamma   90.00
#
_symmetry.space_group_name_H-M   'P 1'
#
loop_
_entity.id
_entity.type
_entity.pdbx_description
1 polymer ?
#
loop_
_entity_poly.entity_id
_entity_poly.type
_entity_poly.pdbx_seq_one_letter_code
_entity_poly.pdbx_strand_id
1 'polypeptide(L)'
;MSVLVRPETPEDEAAVAAVVTAAFTAAGAEPGPEAAFVRELRREPGAYLGRYSLVAVDAGDVVGHVLASRISVGGAPALALAPVSVHPLHQSGGVGRQLVERVLAEATAAGETLVLVLGDPAFYSRFRFEPASEVGITGPYAGAEFMARRLAADAPVGEAVYSPVFARLEQGQL
;
A
#
# COMPACT_ATOMS: atom_id res chain seq x y z
N MET A 1 1.74 -23.72 -5.54
CA MET A 1 0.81 -22.57 -5.63
C MET A 1 1.41 -21.57 -6.62
N SER A 2 0.71 -21.31 -7.71
CA SER A 2 1.19 -20.37 -8.75
C SER A 2 0.30 -19.12 -8.71
N VAL A 3 0.69 -18.16 -7.89
CA VAL A 3 -0.03 -16.88 -7.77
C VAL A 3 0.39 -15.97 -8.92
N LEU A 4 -0.58 -15.42 -9.64
CA LEU A 4 -0.37 -14.40 -10.66
C LEU A 4 -0.64 -13.01 -10.06
N VAL A 5 0.35 -12.13 -10.12
CA VAL A 5 0.16 -10.71 -9.76
C VAL A 5 -0.02 -9.88 -11.04
N ARG A 6 -1.15 -9.16 -11.11
CA ARG A 6 -1.51 -8.32 -12.26
C ARG A 6 -2.19 -7.03 -11.81
N PRO A 7 -2.29 -6.01 -12.68
CA PRO A 7 -3.10 -4.83 -12.40
C PRO A 7 -4.55 -5.22 -12.07
N GLU A 8 -5.15 -4.48 -11.14
CA GLU A 8 -6.57 -4.55 -10.82
C GLU A 8 -7.40 -4.07 -12.01
N THR A 9 -8.54 -4.71 -12.23
CA THR A 9 -9.56 -4.26 -13.18
C THR A 9 -10.85 -3.88 -12.44
N PRO A 10 -11.78 -3.13 -13.06
CA PRO A 10 -13.05 -2.79 -12.40
C PRO A 10 -13.86 -3.98 -11.91
N GLU A 11 -13.73 -5.12 -12.58
CA GLU A 11 -14.40 -6.37 -12.20
C GLU A 11 -13.86 -6.97 -10.90
N ASP A 12 -12.64 -6.60 -10.51
CA ASP A 12 -12.02 -7.10 -9.27
C ASP A 12 -12.50 -6.34 -8.01
N GLU A 13 -13.14 -5.19 -8.13
CA GLU A 13 -13.42 -4.30 -6.99
C GLU A 13 -14.15 -5.01 -5.84
N ALA A 14 -15.13 -5.85 -6.14
CA ALA A 14 -15.87 -6.59 -5.11
C ALA A 14 -14.98 -7.64 -4.41
N ALA A 15 -14.16 -8.35 -5.17
CA ALA A 15 -13.23 -9.35 -4.63
C ALA A 15 -12.11 -8.67 -3.81
N VAL A 16 -11.61 -7.53 -4.26
CA VAL A 16 -10.64 -6.71 -3.51
C VAL A 16 -11.23 -6.26 -2.18
N ALA A 17 -12.47 -5.74 -2.17
CA ALA A 17 -13.14 -5.35 -0.93
C ALA A 17 -13.26 -6.52 0.05
N ALA A 18 -13.61 -7.71 -0.44
CA ALA A 18 -13.70 -8.92 0.39
C ALA A 18 -12.34 -9.34 0.96
N VAL A 19 -11.28 -9.33 0.16
CA VAL A 19 -9.92 -9.69 0.60
C VAL A 19 -9.39 -8.69 1.61
N VAL A 20 -9.55 -7.39 1.36
CA VAL A 20 -9.14 -6.33 2.29
C VAL A 20 -9.88 -6.49 3.62
N THR A 21 -11.19 -6.66 3.59
CA THR A 21 -11.99 -6.91 4.81
C THR A 21 -11.49 -8.14 5.56
N ALA A 22 -11.29 -9.26 4.88
CA ALA A 22 -10.82 -10.48 5.51
C ALA A 22 -9.42 -10.34 6.14
N ALA A 23 -8.51 -9.61 5.45
CA ALA A 23 -7.14 -9.42 5.90
C ALA A 23 -7.03 -8.57 7.18
N PHE A 24 -7.94 -7.59 7.36
CA PHE A 24 -7.90 -6.65 8.48
C PHE A 24 -8.96 -6.94 9.57
N THR A 25 -9.78 -7.96 9.38
CA THR A 25 -10.75 -8.37 10.40
C THR A 25 -10.17 -9.47 11.28
N ALA A 26 -9.94 -9.18 12.55
CA ALA A 26 -9.57 -10.21 13.52
C ALA A 26 -10.73 -11.21 13.71
N ALA A 27 -10.40 -12.46 14.01
CA ALA A 27 -11.41 -13.49 14.24
C ALA A 27 -12.41 -13.06 15.31
N GLY A 28 -13.70 -12.97 14.94
CA GLY A 28 -14.78 -12.58 15.82
C GLY A 28 -14.96 -11.07 16.05
N ALA A 29 -14.21 -10.24 15.31
CA ALA A 29 -14.35 -8.78 15.34
C ALA A 29 -15.26 -8.29 14.20
N GLU A 30 -15.78 -7.06 14.35
CA GLU A 30 -16.45 -6.36 13.25
C GLU A 30 -15.43 -5.95 12.18
N PRO A 31 -15.84 -5.90 10.89
CA PRO A 31 -14.99 -5.42 9.81
C PRO A 31 -14.46 -4.00 10.07
N GLY A 32 -13.17 -3.81 9.81
CA GLY A 32 -12.53 -2.50 9.88
C GLY A 32 -12.82 -1.59 8.67
N PRO A 33 -12.32 -0.36 8.67
CA PRO A 33 -12.58 0.64 7.65
C PRO A 33 -11.72 0.48 6.38
N GLU A 34 -10.83 -0.50 6.31
CA GLU A 34 -9.80 -0.59 5.28
C GLU A 34 -10.38 -0.78 3.87
N ALA A 35 -11.47 -1.55 3.73
CA ALA A 35 -12.15 -1.68 2.44
C ALA A 35 -12.82 -0.37 2.00
N ALA A 36 -13.39 0.39 2.93
CA ALA A 36 -13.90 1.73 2.66
C ALA A 36 -12.77 2.70 2.29
N PHE A 37 -11.63 2.61 2.96
CA PHE A 37 -10.44 3.39 2.64
C PHE A 37 -9.97 3.19 1.20
N VAL A 38 -9.88 1.95 0.72
CA VAL A 38 -9.53 1.65 -0.68
C VAL A 38 -10.55 2.27 -1.65
N ARG A 39 -11.85 2.13 -1.34
CA ARG A 39 -12.91 2.70 -2.17
C ARG A 39 -12.82 4.23 -2.25
N GLU A 40 -12.57 4.90 -1.13
CA GLU A 40 -12.44 6.36 -1.09
C GLU A 40 -11.18 6.83 -1.80
N LEU A 41 -10.04 6.13 -1.67
CA LEU A 41 -8.83 6.43 -2.44
C LEU A 41 -9.07 6.36 -3.95
N ARG A 42 -9.85 5.38 -4.44
CA ARG A 42 -10.19 5.31 -5.87
C ARG A 42 -10.96 6.53 -6.38
N ARG A 43 -11.70 7.19 -5.50
CA ARG A 43 -12.53 8.37 -5.81
C ARG A 43 -11.80 9.70 -5.60
N GLU A 44 -10.69 9.67 -4.86
CA GLU A 44 -9.96 10.87 -4.50
C GLU A 44 -9.16 11.39 -5.71
N PRO A 45 -9.44 12.63 -6.18
CA PRO A 45 -8.76 13.19 -7.32
C PRO A 45 -7.24 13.25 -7.13
N GLY A 46 -6.51 12.68 -8.09
CA GLY A 46 -5.05 12.68 -8.10
C GLY A 46 -4.37 11.70 -7.14
N ALA A 47 -5.11 11.04 -6.24
CA ALA A 47 -4.54 10.07 -5.32
C ALA A 47 -4.43 8.66 -5.94
N TYR A 48 -5.47 8.20 -6.63
CA TYR A 48 -5.51 6.88 -7.23
C TYR A 48 -4.72 6.82 -8.55
N LEU A 49 -3.85 5.83 -8.64
CA LEU A 49 -3.07 5.52 -9.84
C LEU A 49 -3.25 4.03 -10.14
N GLY A 50 -4.10 3.70 -11.11
CA GLY A 50 -4.49 2.31 -11.40
C GLY A 50 -3.32 1.36 -11.66
N ARG A 51 -2.20 1.86 -12.19
CA ARG A 51 -0.99 1.06 -12.40
C ARG A 51 -0.37 0.52 -11.11
N TYR A 52 -0.67 1.14 -9.96
CA TYR A 52 -0.17 0.74 -8.64
C TYR A 52 -1.26 0.11 -7.77
N SER A 53 -2.37 -0.28 -8.36
CA SER A 53 -3.37 -1.14 -7.73
C SER A 53 -3.27 -2.53 -8.34
N LEU A 54 -2.76 -3.49 -7.58
CA LEU A 54 -2.45 -4.84 -8.08
C LEU A 54 -3.20 -5.88 -7.26
N VAL A 55 -3.65 -6.92 -7.95
CA VAL A 55 -4.24 -8.12 -7.33
C VAL A 55 -3.33 -9.32 -7.49
N ALA A 56 -3.35 -10.18 -6.48
CA ALA A 56 -2.79 -11.52 -6.53
C ALA A 56 -3.91 -12.52 -6.76
N VAL A 57 -3.81 -13.34 -7.79
CA VAL A 57 -4.84 -14.30 -8.19
C VAL A 57 -4.27 -15.71 -8.08
N ASP A 58 -4.99 -16.60 -7.40
CA ASP A 58 -4.70 -18.03 -7.30
C ASP A 58 -5.93 -18.84 -7.70
N ALA A 59 -5.76 -19.77 -8.64
CA ALA A 59 -6.84 -20.60 -9.18
C ALA A 59 -8.09 -19.82 -9.68
N GLY A 60 -7.90 -18.55 -10.08
CA GLY A 60 -8.97 -17.68 -10.57
C GLY A 60 -9.57 -16.75 -9.52
N ASP A 61 -9.25 -16.94 -8.24
CA ASP A 61 -9.75 -16.12 -7.14
C ASP A 61 -8.72 -15.04 -6.76
N VAL A 62 -9.21 -13.85 -6.45
CA VAL A 62 -8.37 -12.78 -5.86
C VAL A 62 -8.07 -13.16 -4.41
N VAL A 63 -6.79 -13.33 -4.08
CA VAL A 63 -6.32 -13.74 -2.76
C VAL A 63 -5.46 -12.69 -2.07
N GLY A 64 -5.12 -11.61 -2.76
CA GLY A 64 -4.36 -10.50 -2.20
C GLY A 64 -4.53 -9.23 -3.02
N HIS A 65 -4.23 -8.10 -2.40
CA HIS A 65 -4.30 -6.79 -3.03
C HIS A 65 -3.23 -5.85 -2.44
N VAL A 66 -2.68 -4.99 -3.27
CA VAL A 66 -1.82 -3.89 -2.86
C VAL A 66 -2.21 -2.62 -3.60
N LEU A 67 -2.21 -1.51 -2.90
CA LEU A 67 -2.42 -0.19 -3.48
C LEU A 67 -1.29 0.75 -3.05
N ALA A 68 -0.70 1.44 -4.02
CA ALA A 68 0.10 2.62 -3.75
C ALA A 68 -0.58 3.85 -4.35
N SER A 69 -0.74 4.88 -3.52
CA SER A 69 -1.43 6.11 -3.89
C SER A 69 -0.49 7.30 -3.91
N ARG A 70 -0.85 8.35 -4.66
CA ARG A 70 -0.05 9.58 -4.76
C ARG A 70 -0.07 10.35 -3.45
N ILE A 71 1.13 10.72 -3.00
CA ILE A 71 1.41 11.68 -1.95
C ILE A 71 2.48 12.67 -2.44
N SER A 72 2.84 13.64 -1.61
CA SER A 72 4.03 14.47 -1.82
C SER A 72 4.98 14.41 -0.62
N VAL A 73 6.26 14.58 -0.89
CA VAL A 73 7.30 14.72 0.13
C VAL A 73 8.17 15.92 -0.24
N GLY A 74 8.28 16.89 0.65
CA GLY A 74 9.01 18.13 0.35
C GLY A 74 8.46 18.86 -0.88
N GLY A 75 7.18 18.71 -1.20
CA GLY A 75 6.55 19.27 -2.39
C GLY A 75 6.74 18.49 -3.69
N ALA A 76 7.52 17.39 -3.68
CA ALA A 76 7.73 16.52 -4.83
C ALA A 76 6.85 15.27 -4.79
N PRO A 77 6.49 14.68 -5.94
CA PRO A 77 5.68 13.46 -5.98
C PRO A 77 6.35 12.26 -5.30
N ALA A 78 5.56 11.50 -4.56
CA ALA A 78 5.95 10.23 -3.94
C ALA A 78 4.73 9.29 -3.88
N LEU A 79 4.93 8.08 -3.43
CA LEU A 79 3.87 7.09 -3.24
C LEU A 79 3.74 6.69 -1.77
N ALA A 80 2.52 6.44 -1.33
CA ALA A 80 2.22 5.77 -0.07
C ALA A 80 1.67 4.37 -0.36
N LEU A 81 2.31 3.35 0.20
CA LEU A 81 1.91 1.96 0.08
C LEU A 81 0.90 1.63 1.19
N ALA A 82 -0.37 1.57 0.84
CA ALA A 82 -1.47 1.25 1.76
C ALA A 82 -2.80 0.98 1.00
N PRO A 83 -3.50 -0.10 1.31
CA PRO A 83 -3.07 -1.22 2.14
C PRO A 83 -2.25 -2.27 1.37
N VAL A 84 -1.65 -3.21 2.10
CA VAL A 84 -1.18 -4.50 1.59
C VAL A 84 -2.02 -5.56 2.29
N SER A 85 -2.79 -6.33 1.53
CA SER A 85 -3.79 -7.26 2.06
C SER A 85 -3.59 -8.64 1.46
N VAL A 86 -3.62 -9.67 2.30
CA VAL A 86 -3.61 -11.08 1.87
C VAL A 86 -4.70 -11.80 2.65
N HIS A 87 -5.55 -12.53 1.94
CA HIS A 87 -6.59 -13.33 2.56
C HIS A 87 -5.98 -14.30 3.59
N PRO A 88 -6.56 -14.43 4.81
CA PRO A 88 -5.96 -15.21 5.90
C PRO A 88 -5.53 -16.63 5.50
N LEU A 89 -6.30 -17.31 4.66
CA LEU A 89 -5.98 -18.66 4.19
C LEU A 89 -4.78 -18.72 3.23
N HIS A 90 -4.31 -17.59 2.71
CA HIS A 90 -3.20 -17.47 1.77
C HIS A 90 -1.99 -16.72 2.36
N GLN A 91 -2.06 -16.36 3.64
CA GLN A 91 -0.93 -15.76 4.35
C GLN A 91 0.21 -16.77 4.55
N SER A 92 1.40 -16.24 4.82
CA SER A 92 2.64 -17.04 5.01
C SER A 92 3.10 -17.83 3.76
N GLY A 93 2.36 -17.77 2.65
CA GLY A 93 2.72 -18.37 1.36
C GLY A 93 3.51 -17.43 0.42
N GLY A 94 3.92 -16.26 0.88
CA GLY A 94 4.71 -15.31 0.07
C GLY A 94 3.89 -14.38 -0.83
N VAL A 95 2.56 -14.41 -0.77
CA VAL A 95 1.68 -13.56 -1.59
C VAL A 95 1.94 -12.06 -1.32
N GLY A 96 2.01 -11.66 -0.06
CA GLY A 96 2.30 -10.26 0.30
C GLY A 96 3.67 -9.80 -0.20
N ARG A 97 4.66 -10.69 -0.15
CA ARG A 97 5.99 -10.41 -0.71
C ARG A 97 5.91 -10.16 -2.22
N GLN A 98 5.24 -11.02 -2.97
CA GLN A 98 5.10 -10.88 -4.42
C GLN A 98 4.37 -9.58 -4.80
N LEU A 99 3.34 -9.21 -4.06
CA LEU A 99 2.61 -7.95 -4.26
C LEU A 99 3.51 -6.73 -4.05
N VAL A 100 4.27 -6.68 -2.95
CA VAL A 100 5.18 -5.57 -2.66
C VAL A 100 6.33 -5.51 -3.68
N GLU A 101 6.97 -6.63 -4.01
CA GLU A 101 8.02 -6.68 -5.04
C GLU A 101 7.49 -6.17 -6.38
N ARG A 102 6.29 -6.58 -6.78
CA ARG A 102 5.71 -6.16 -8.06
C ARG A 102 5.36 -4.68 -8.08
N VAL A 103 4.71 -4.13 -7.06
CA VAL A 103 4.36 -2.70 -7.05
C VAL A 103 5.61 -1.81 -7.02
N LEU A 104 6.66 -2.22 -6.31
CA LEU A 104 7.94 -1.51 -6.31
C LEU A 104 8.63 -1.55 -7.68
N ALA A 105 8.56 -2.68 -8.39
CA ALA A 105 9.07 -2.81 -9.76
C ALA A 105 8.29 -1.89 -10.73
N GLU A 106 6.97 -1.87 -10.65
CA GLU A 106 6.12 -0.97 -11.46
C GLU A 106 6.42 0.51 -11.16
N ALA A 107 6.59 0.88 -9.89
CA ALA A 107 6.95 2.23 -9.48
C ALA A 107 8.33 2.62 -10.05
N THR A 108 9.33 1.76 -9.93
CA THR A 108 10.66 2.00 -10.47
C THR A 108 10.64 2.16 -11.99
N ALA A 109 9.94 1.28 -12.70
CA ALA A 109 9.81 1.35 -14.15
C ALA A 109 9.10 2.62 -14.64
N ALA A 110 8.20 3.17 -13.82
CA ALA A 110 7.49 4.41 -14.10
C ALA A 110 8.27 5.69 -13.72
N GLY A 111 9.48 5.56 -13.16
CA GLY A 111 10.31 6.69 -12.76
C GLY A 111 9.94 7.29 -11.40
N GLU A 112 9.19 6.60 -10.57
CA GLU A 112 8.96 7.02 -9.17
C GLU A 112 10.27 6.92 -8.38
N THR A 113 10.46 7.85 -7.45
CA THR A 113 11.73 7.96 -6.73
C THR A 113 11.63 7.60 -5.25
N LEU A 114 10.41 7.59 -4.69
CA LEU A 114 10.18 7.39 -3.27
C LEU A 114 8.83 6.70 -2.99
N VAL A 115 8.87 5.70 -2.13
CA VAL A 115 7.68 5.02 -1.59
C VAL A 115 7.74 5.04 -0.06
N LEU A 116 6.67 5.47 0.58
CA LEU A 116 6.49 5.42 2.03
C LEU A 116 5.54 4.31 2.42
N VAL A 117 5.73 3.75 3.62
CA VAL A 117 4.84 2.76 4.21
C VAL A 117 4.76 2.96 5.72
N LEU A 118 3.62 2.65 6.30
CA LEU A 118 3.46 2.46 7.73
C LEU A 118 3.20 0.97 7.98
N GLY A 119 4.15 0.26 8.57
CA GLY A 119 4.03 -1.18 8.75
C GLY A 119 5.18 -1.82 9.51
N ASP A 120 5.14 -3.14 9.62
CA ASP A 120 6.11 -3.92 10.38
C ASP A 120 7.53 -3.83 9.78
N PRO A 121 8.50 -3.28 10.52
CA PRO A 121 9.89 -3.21 10.06
C PRO A 121 10.49 -4.57 9.70
N ALA A 122 10.10 -5.64 10.41
CA ALA A 122 10.59 -6.98 10.12
C ALA A 122 10.13 -7.50 8.74
N PHE A 123 8.97 -7.03 8.28
CA PHE A 123 8.49 -7.35 6.94
C PHE A 123 9.08 -6.42 5.88
N TYR A 124 9.02 -5.09 6.08
CA TYR A 124 9.37 -4.13 5.04
C TYR A 124 10.88 -3.91 4.85
N SER A 125 11.72 -4.17 5.84
CA SER A 125 13.18 -4.09 5.69
C SER A 125 13.73 -5.04 4.61
N ARG A 126 13.05 -6.14 4.33
CA ARG A 126 13.39 -7.08 3.24
C ARG A 126 13.39 -6.43 1.87
N PHE A 127 12.57 -5.39 1.69
CA PHE A 127 12.45 -4.62 0.45
C PHE A 127 13.28 -3.34 0.49
N ARG A 128 14.23 -3.24 1.42
CA ARG A 128 15.12 -2.08 1.63
C ARG A 128 14.36 -0.82 2.05
N PHE A 129 13.22 -0.96 2.73
CA PHE A 129 12.66 0.15 3.48
C PHE A 129 13.51 0.43 4.71
N GLU A 130 13.72 1.69 5.01
CA GLU A 130 14.48 2.21 6.14
C GLU A 130 13.56 3.11 6.98
N PRO A 131 13.82 3.34 8.27
CA PRO A 131 13.07 4.34 9.03
C PRO A 131 13.04 5.69 8.30
N ALA A 132 11.86 6.28 8.15
CA ALA A 132 11.70 7.52 7.38
C ALA A 132 12.53 8.68 7.95
N SER A 133 12.69 8.74 9.28
CA SER A 133 13.53 9.73 9.97
C SER A 133 15.01 9.65 9.59
N GLU A 134 15.52 8.44 9.30
CA GLU A 134 16.93 8.25 8.94
C GLU A 134 17.26 8.76 7.53
N VAL A 135 16.25 8.91 6.68
CA VAL A 135 16.39 9.42 5.31
C VAL A 135 15.79 10.81 5.11
N GLY A 136 15.60 11.55 6.21
CA GLY A 136 15.21 12.96 6.16
C GLY A 136 13.73 13.21 5.85
N ILE A 137 12.85 12.25 6.15
CA ILE A 137 11.41 12.36 5.91
C ILE A 137 10.70 12.51 7.25
N THR A 138 9.83 13.53 7.33
CA THR A 138 8.90 13.79 8.42
C THR A 138 7.46 13.65 7.92
N GLY A 139 6.49 13.64 8.82
CA GLY A 139 5.08 13.57 8.42
C GLY A 139 4.16 13.32 9.60
N PRO A 140 2.89 12.95 9.32
CA PRO A 140 1.90 12.69 10.37
C PRO A 140 2.20 11.41 11.16
N TYR A 141 3.10 10.56 10.67
CA TYR A 141 3.51 9.33 11.33
C TYR A 141 4.92 9.43 11.89
N ALA A 142 5.22 8.61 12.89
CA ALA A 142 6.52 8.57 13.54
C ALA A 142 6.87 7.15 14.00
N GLY A 143 8.11 6.96 14.43
CA GLY A 143 8.60 5.69 14.96
C GLY A 143 9.14 4.75 13.89
N ALA A 144 9.53 3.56 14.33
CA ALA A 144 10.20 2.57 13.49
C ALA A 144 9.31 2.02 12.36
N GLU A 145 7.99 2.07 12.55
CA GLU A 145 7.01 1.59 11.58
C GLU A 145 6.78 2.54 10.40
N PHE A 146 7.14 3.83 10.56
CA PHE A 146 7.11 4.79 9.47
C PHE A 146 8.40 4.67 8.67
N MET A 147 8.29 4.09 7.48
CA MET A 147 9.43 3.66 6.68
C MET A 147 9.39 4.24 5.26
N ALA A 148 10.56 4.37 4.67
CA ALA A 148 10.76 4.90 3.33
C ALA A 148 11.63 3.97 2.48
N ARG A 149 11.27 3.81 1.21
CA ARG A 149 12.09 3.15 0.19
C ARG A 149 12.45 4.17 -0.88
N ARG A 150 13.72 4.56 -0.92
CA ARG A 150 14.25 5.36 -2.02
C ARG A 150 14.49 4.47 -3.23
N LEU A 151 13.88 4.81 -4.36
CA LEU A 151 14.02 4.09 -5.62
C LEU A 151 15.07 4.72 -6.52
N ALA A 152 15.45 5.99 -6.24
CA ALA A 152 16.46 6.73 -6.98
C ALA A 152 17.28 7.61 -6.01
N ALA A 153 18.48 8.01 -6.47
CA ALA A 153 19.39 8.82 -5.65
C ALA A 153 18.86 10.23 -5.36
N ASP A 154 18.01 10.76 -6.23
CA ASP A 154 17.36 12.07 -6.15
C ASP A 154 15.98 12.03 -5.47
N ALA A 155 15.69 10.97 -4.72
CA ALA A 155 14.45 10.86 -3.95
C ALA A 155 14.28 12.08 -3.04
N PRO A 156 13.06 12.68 -2.98
CA PRO A 156 12.81 13.88 -2.19
C PRO A 156 12.94 13.61 -0.69
N VAL A 157 13.24 14.67 0.05
CA VAL A 157 13.26 14.72 1.51
C VAL A 157 12.34 15.82 2.00
N GLY A 158 11.96 15.77 3.27
CA GLY A 158 11.10 16.78 3.90
C GLY A 158 9.78 16.21 4.41
N GLU A 159 8.77 17.05 4.50
CA GLU A 159 7.46 16.67 5.04
C GLU A 159 6.65 15.88 4.04
N ALA A 160 6.12 14.73 4.49
CA ALA A 160 5.16 13.93 3.75
C ALA A 160 3.74 14.48 3.95
N VAL A 161 3.05 14.75 2.83
CA VAL A 161 1.67 15.21 2.81
C VAL A 161 0.82 14.17 2.09
N TYR A 162 -0.10 13.59 2.84
CA TYR A 162 -1.00 12.52 2.39
C TYR A 162 -2.32 13.08 1.85
N SER A 163 -3.02 12.26 1.05
CA SER A 163 -4.41 12.54 0.68
C SER A 163 -5.29 12.65 1.93
N PRO A 164 -6.33 13.53 1.93
CA PRO A 164 -7.26 13.67 3.05
C PRO A 164 -7.96 12.37 3.46
N VAL A 165 -8.01 11.37 2.58
CA VAL A 165 -8.58 10.04 2.87
C VAL A 165 -7.85 9.35 4.03
N PHE A 166 -6.53 9.53 4.14
CA PHE A 166 -5.74 8.99 5.25
C PHE A 166 -6.18 9.58 6.61
N ALA A 167 -6.35 10.89 6.67
CA ALA A 167 -6.82 11.54 7.90
C ALA A 167 -8.24 11.09 8.28
N ARG A 168 -9.13 10.88 7.32
CA ARG A 168 -10.49 10.35 7.57
C ARG A 168 -10.46 8.92 8.10
N LEU A 169 -9.55 8.09 7.61
CA LEU A 169 -9.34 6.74 8.14
C LEU A 169 -8.96 6.77 9.62
N GLU A 170 -7.98 7.58 9.98
CA GLU A 170 -7.48 7.71 11.36
C GLU A 170 -8.53 8.28 12.31
N GLN A 171 -9.40 9.15 11.81
CA GLN A 171 -10.49 9.77 12.58
C GLN A 171 -11.74 8.90 12.67
N GLY A 172 -11.74 7.70 12.07
CA GLY A 172 -12.90 6.83 12.03
C GLY A 172 -14.08 7.39 11.23
N GLN A 173 -13.80 8.13 10.16
CA GLN A 173 -14.79 8.83 9.31
C GLN A 173 -15.03 8.13 7.96
N LEU A 174 -14.67 6.86 7.85
CA LEU A 174 -14.88 6.03 6.66
C LEU A 174 -15.87 4.91 6.89
#